data_0c61cbb26e126d7fee3f70bc4cf6abd2
#
_entry.id   0c61cbb26e126d7fee3f70bc4cf6abd2
#
_cell.length_a   1.000
_cell.length_b   1.000
_cell.length_c   1.000
_cell.angle_alpha   90.00
_cell.angle_beta   90.00
_cell.angle_gamma   90.00
#
_symmetry.space_group_name_H-M   'P 1'
#
loop_
_entity.id
_entity.type
_entity.pdbx_description
1 polymer ?
#
loop_
_entity_poly.entity_id
_entity_poly.type
_entity_poly.pdbx_seq_one_letter_code
_entity_poly.pdbx_strand_id
1 'polypeptide(L)'
;MKNKDKIYIAGCGGMLGEAFYKVFNKDYVLKCTDINVNEKWLASLDFRDYRQYKRDVQEFQPNYLFHLGAHTNLEYCEDNPDDAYMTNTIAVENAVYIANELNIPILYVSTAGIFDGRKDIYDDWDQPNPLGHYARSKYAGEVFVETNSRRYLICRAGWMMGGGPEKDKKFIQKIMAQLKNGNRELFIVNDKLG
;
A
#
# COMPACT_ATOMS: atom_id res chain seq x y z
N MET A 1 -11.49 -0.11 32.33
CA MET A 1 -11.30 0.46 30.98
C MET A 1 -11.22 -0.69 30.01
N LYS A 2 -11.99 -0.70 28.91
CA LYS A 2 -11.78 -1.71 27.86
C LYS A 2 -10.38 -1.51 27.29
N ASN A 3 -9.59 -2.57 27.22
CA ASN A 3 -8.31 -2.51 26.50
C ASN A 3 -8.60 -2.11 25.05
N LYS A 4 -7.85 -1.13 24.53
CA LYS A 4 -7.95 -0.75 23.12
C LYS A 4 -7.45 -1.90 22.25
N ASP A 5 -8.14 -2.15 21.15
CA ASP A 5 -7.66 -3.09 20.14
C ASP A 5 -6.34 -2.60 19.52
N LYS A 6 -5.56 -3.54 19.03
CA LYS A 6 -4.22 -3.31 18.47
C LYS A 6 -4.26 -3.47 16.95
N ILE A 7 -3.65 -2.54 16.23
CA ILE A 7 -3.45 -2.63 14.78
C ILE A 7 -1.95 -2.63 14.48
N TYR A 8 -1.51 -3.61 13.73
CA TYR A 8 -0.18 -3.61 13.13
C TYR A 8 -0.29 -3.06 11.70
N ILE A 9 0.53 -2.05 11.36
CA ILE A 9 0.52 -1.41 10.04
C ILE A 9 1.90 -1.53 9.41
N ALA A 10 2.03 -2.38 8.39
CA ALA A 10 3.24 -2.55 7.60
C ALA A 10 3.24 -1.62 6.39
N GLY A 11 4.38 -0.98 6.10
CA GLY A 11 4.52 0.01 5.02
C GLY A 11 3.91 1.37 5.38
N CYS A 12 4.07 1.78 6.63
CA CYS A 12 3.39 2.96 7.18
C CYS A 12 4.19 4.28 7.00
N GLY A 13 5.39 4.24 6.42
CA GLY A 13 6.23 5.42 6.18
C GLY A 13 5.79 6.29 4.99
N GLY A 14 4.91 5.77 4.13
CA GLY A 14 4.37 6.47 2.99
C GLY A 14 3.23 7.45 3.31
N MET A 15 2.72 8.09 2.28
CA MET A 15 1.63 9.07 2.35
C MET A 15 0.37 8.50 3.01
N LEU A 16 -0.06 7.32 2.60
CA LEU A 16 -1.25 6.66 3.13
C LEU A 16 -1.06 6.24 4.58
N GLY A 17 0.13 5.72 4.94
CA GLY A 17 0.44 5.26 6.29
C GLY A 17 0.36 6.38 7.33
N GLU A 18 0.83 7.59 7.00
CA GLU A 18 0.68 8.74 7.90
C GLU A 18 -0.79 9.09 8.15
N ALA A 19 -1.63 9.02 7.11
CA ALA A 19 -3.06 9.27 7.26
C ALA A 19 -3.71 8.21 8.17
N PHE A 20 -3.36 6.94 7.99
CA PHE A 20 -3.82 5.84 8.86
C PHE A 20 -3.36 6.05 10.30
N TYR A 21 -2.09 6.38 10.52
CA TYR A 21 -1.59 6.68 11.86
C TYR A 21 -2.41 7.79 12.52
N LYS A 22 -2.62 8.92 11.85
CA LYS A 22 -3.37 10.07 12.39
C LYS A 22 -4.82 9.74 12.73
N VAL A 23 -5.45 8.86 11.99
CA VAL A 23 -6.84 8.46 12.23
C VAL A 23 -6.93 7.44 13.35
N PHE A 24 -6.15 6.37 13.28
CA PHE A 24 -6.32 5.21 14.17
C PHE A 24 -5.65 5.36 15.53
N ASN A 25 -4.60 6.18 15.70
CA ASN A 25 -3.89 6.33 16.98
C ASN A 25 -4.75 6.88 18.12
N LYS A 26 -5.92 7.45 17.81
CA LYS A 26 -6.85 7.98 18.81
C LYS A 26 -7.57 6.86 19.57
N ASP A 27 -7.94 5.79 18.85
CA ASP A 27 -8.82 4.74 19.36
C ASP A 27 -8.16 3.38 19.50
N TYR A 28 -7.01 3.17 18.85
CA TYR A 28 -6.28 1.90 18.82
C TYR A 28 -4.85 2.04 19.35
N VAL A 29 -4.28 0.93 19.77
CA VAL A 29 -2.82 0.83 20.00
C VAL A 29 -2.17 0.43 18.68
N LEU A 30 -1.28 1.26 18.16
CA LEU A 30 -0.65 1.04 16.87
C LEU A 30 0.80 0.57 17.00
N LYS A 31 1.20 -0.37 16.14
CA LYS A 31 2.58 -0.61 15.77
C LYS A 31 2.71 -0.37 14.27
N CYS A 32 3.48 0.64 13.90
CA CYS A 32 3.68 1.08 12.53
C CYS A 32 5.12 0.81 12.12
N THR A 33 5.31 0.14 10.98
CA THR A 33 6.64 -0.25 10.51
C THR A 33 6.87 0.15 9.06
N ASP A 34 8.13 0.45 8.72
CA ASP A 34 8.59 0.72 7.35
C ASP A 34 10.10 0.49 7.25
N ILE A 35 10.61 0.31 6.03
CA ILE A 35 12.05 0.32 5.78
C ILE A 35 12.64 1.73 5.94
N ASN A 36 11.84 2.78 5.65
CA ASN A 36 12.20 4.18 5.80
C ASN A 36 11.61 4.75 7.09
N VAL A 37 12.41 4.81 8.14
CA VAL A 37 11.99 5.37 9.43
C VAL A 37 12.13 6.89 9.40
N ASN A 38 11.16 7.56 8.77
CA ASN A 38 11.12 9.01 8.60
C ASN A 38 10.28 9.73 9.68
N GLU A 39 9.69 8.98 10.61
CA GLU A 39 8.86 9.49 11.70
C GLU A 39 9.19 8.77 13.01
N LYS A 40 9.06 9.48 14.14
CA LYS A 40 9.38 8.93 15.46
C LYS A 40 8.49 7.77 15.92
N TRP A 41 7.32 7.65 15.34
CA TRP A 41 6.34 6.58 15.65
C TRP A 41 6.50 5.35 14.76
N LEU A 42 7.46 5.36 13.82
CA LEU A 42 7.79 4.22 12.96
C LEU A 42 8.92 3.38 13.59
N ALA A 43 8.76 2.07 13.46
CA ALA A 43 9.83 1.10 13.70
C ALA A 43 10.38 0.58 12.35
N SER A 44 11.67 0.24 12.33
CA SER A 44 12.31 -0.32 11.13
C SER A 44 11.92 -1.77 10.95
N LEU A 45 11.39 -2.09 9.76
CA LEU A 45 11.09 -3.45 9.36
C LEU A 45 11.02 -3.55 7.83
N ASP A 46 11.68 -4.58 7.26
CA ASP A 46 11.42 -5.02 5.89
C ASP A 46 10.43 -6.19 5.92
N PHE A 47 9.20 -5.95 5.51
CA PHE A 47 8.14 -6.96 5.46
C PHE A 47 8.38 -8.07 4.40
N ARG A 48 9.41 -7.93 3.55
CA ARG A 48 9.88 -8.99 2.64
C ARG A 48 10.65 -10.08 3.39
N ASP A 49 11.28 -9.75 4.52
CA ASP A 49 11.82 -10.75 5.43
C ASP A 49 10.68 -11.37 6.25
N TYR A 50 10.19 -12.52 5.78
CA TYR A 50 9.11 -13.26 6.43
C TYR A 50 9.38 -13.55 7.93
N ARG A 51 10.61 -13.94 8.28
CA ARG A 51 10.94 -14.33 9.65
C ARG A 51 10.89 -13.14 10.59
N GLN A 52 11.46 -12.01 10.17
CA GLN A 52 11.44 -10.79 10.95
C GLN A 52 10.02 -10.24 11.06
N TYR A 53 9.28 -10.20 9.96
CA TYR A 53 7.90 -9.72 9.91
C TYR A 53 6.99 -10.55 10.83
N LYS A 54 7.05 -11.87 10.69
CA LYS A 54 6.27 -12.80 11.53
C LYS A 54 6.56 -12.62 13.01
N ARG A 55 7.84 -12.62 13.41
CA ARG A 55 8.23 -12.44 14.81
C ARG A 55 7.70 -11.12 15.36
N ASP A 56 7.87 -10.03 14.62
CA ASP A 56 7.50 -8.70 15.06
C ASP A 56 5.98 -8.54 15.24
N VAL A 57 5.18 -9.12 14.32
CA VAL A 57 3.72 -9.15 14.45
C VAL A 57 3.29 -10.05 15.61
N GLN A 58 3.90 -11.23 15.78
CA GLN A 58 3.60 -12.15 16.87
C GLN A 58 3.91 -11.53 18.26
N GLU A 59 5.03 -10.84 18.39
CA GLU A 59 5.39 -10.14 19.66
C GLU A 59 4.38 -9.03 20.00
N PHE A 60 3.90 -8.32 19.00
CA PHE A 60 2.92 -7.25 19.22
C PHE A 60 1.51 -7.75 19.53
N GLN A 61 1.13 -8.96 19.06
CA GLN A 61 -0.20 -9.56 19.25
C GLN A 61 -1.34 -8.63 18.81
N PRO A 62 -1.43 -8.25 17.51
CA PRO A 62 -2.47 -7.35 17.02
C PRO A 62 -3.83 -8.06 16.88
N ASN A 63 -4.90 -7.26 16.85
CA ASN A 63 -6.24 -7.69 16.48
C ASN A 63 -6.48 -7.57 14.97
N TYR A 64 -5.70 -6.71 14.30
CA TYR A 64 -5.80 -6.43 12.86
C TYR A 64 -4.41 -6.23 12.26
N LEU A 65 -4.21 -6.75 11.04
CA LEU A 65 -3.00 -6.55 10.24
C LEU A 65 -3.33 -5.71 9.01
N PHE A 66 -2.73 -4.51 8.90
CA PHE A 66 -2.87 -3.65 7.73
C PHE A 66 -1.57 -3.69 6.92
N HIS A 67 -1.66 -4.13 5.66
CA HIS A 67 -0.53 -4.18 4.75
C HIS A 67 -0.68 -3.08 3.68
N LEU A 68 0.05 -1.97 3.88
CA LEU A 68 0.01 -0.78 3.03
C LEU A 68 1.24 -0.67 2.13
N GLY A 69 2.31 -1.41 2.47
CA GLY A 69 3.59 -1.31 1.78
C GLY A 69 3.53 -1.82 0.35
N ALA A 70 4.11 -1.06 -0.57
CA ALA A 70 4.21 -1.44 -1.97
C ALA A 70 5.25 -0.60 -2.71
N HIS A 71 5.86 -1.14 -3.76
CA HIS A 71 6.45 -0.33 -4.82
C HIS A 71 5.34 0.30 -5.66
N THR A 72 5.29 1.63 -5.72
CA THR A 72 4.23 2.40 -6.41
C THR A 72 4.76 3.29 -7.52
N ASN A 73 6.06 3.25 -7.82
CA ASN A 73 6.66 3.92 -8.96
C ASN A 73 6.50 3.01 -10.19
N LEU A 74 5.68 3.42 -11.15
CA LEU A 74 5.37 2.62 -12.34
C LEU A 74 6.62 2.33 -13.18
N GLU A 75 7.42 3.36 -13.45
CA GLU A 75 8.66 3.25 -14.24
C GLU A 75 9.65 2.29 -13.57
N TYR A 76 9.86 2.44 -12.26
CA TYR A 76 10.71 1.53 -11.49
C TYR A 76 10.23 0.08 -11.60
N CYS A 77 8.92 -0.17 -11.51
CA CYS A 77 8.37 -1.52 -11.60
C CYS A 77 8.52 -2.14 -12.99
N GLU A 78 8.49 -1.33 -14.06
CA GLU A 78 8.78 -1.81 -15.42
C GLU A 78 10.25 -2.19 -15.58
N ASP A 79 11.17 -1.38 -15.04
CA ASP A 79 12.62 -1.62 -15.10
C ASP A 79 13.09 -2.74 -14.15
N ASN A 80 12.34 -2.99 -13.06
CA ASN A 80 12.69 -3.93 -11.99
C ASN A 80 11.51 -4.85 -11.63
N PRO A 81 11.01 -5.69 -12.56
CA PRO A 81 9.81 -6.49 -12.34
C PRO A 81 9.95 -7.48 -11.18
N ASP A 82 11.10 -8.12 -11.03
CA ASP A 82 11.33 -9.10 -9.95
C ASP A 82 11.21 -8.46 -8.57
N ASP A 83 11.77 -7.27 -8.36
CA ASP A 83 11.67 -6.54 -7.10
C ASP A 83 10.24 -6.03 -6.87
N ALA A 84 9.54 -5.62 -7.94
CA ALA A 84 8.13 -5.27 -7.87
C ALA A 84 7.27 -6.45 -7.41
N TYR A 85 7.46 -7.67 -7.95
CA TYR A 85 6.75 -8.86 -7.51
C TYR A 85 7.15 -9.31 -6.11
N MET A 86 8.42 -9.24 -5.75
CA MET A 86 8.86 -9.55 -4.39
C MET A 86 8.18 -8.65 -3.37
N THR A 87 8.01 -7.37 -3.67
CA THR A 87 7.42 -6.39 -2.75
C THR A 87 5.89 -6.39 -2.80
N ASN A 88 5.30 -6.42 -4.00
CA ASN A 88 3.86 -6.22 -4.17
C ASN A 88 3.05 -7.53 -4.15
N THR A 89 3.71 -8.68 -4.28
CA THR A 89 3.08 -10.01 -4.28
C THR A 89 3.60 -10.87 -3.14
N ILE A 90 4.87 -11.26 -3.15
CA ILE A 90 5.42 -12.22 -2.17
C ILE A 90 5.35 -11.70 -0.74
N ALA A 91 5.62 -10.41 -0.53
CA ALA A 91 5.49 -9.82 0.80
C ALA A 91 4.01 -9.73 1.27
N VAL A 92 3.06 -9.64 0.35
CA VAL A 92 1.62 -9.74 0.67
C VAL A 92 1.25 -11.16 1.07
N GLU A 93 1.79 -12.19 0.39
CA GLU A 93 1.64 -13.58 0.80
C GLU A 93 2.14 -13.80 2.23
N ASN A 94 3.31 -13.23 2.57
CA ASN A 94 3.85 -13.24 3.93
C ASN A 94 2.84 -12.69 4.95
N ALA A 95 2.23 -11.55 4.64
CA ALA A 95 1.21 -10.92 5.50
C ALA A 95 -0.02 -11.81 5.67
N VAL A 96 -0.48 -12.46 4.60
CA VAL A 96 -1.62 -13.39 4.62
C VAL A 96 -1.33 -14.61 5.50
N TYR A 97 -0.15 -15.24 5.34
CA TYR A 97 0.24 -16.37 6.19
C TYR A 97 0.28 -16.00 7.67
N ILE A 98 0.84 -14.83 8.00
CA ILE A 98 0.90 -14.32 9.38
C ILE A 98 -0.51 -14.06 9.92
N ALA A 99 -1.37 -13.39 9.15
CA ALA A 99 -2.73 -13.09 9.56
C ALA A 99 -3.57 -14.36 9.80
N ASN A 100 -3.44 -15.36 8.92
CA ASN A 100 -4.12 -16.64 9.05
C ASN A 100 -3.63 -17.44 10.27
N GLU A 101 -2.34 -17.46 10.53
CA GLU A 101 -1.76 -18.16 11.69
C GLU A 101 -2.27 -17.54 13.01
N LEU A 102 -2.34 -16.22 13.08
CA LEU A 102 -2.86 -15.48 14.24
C LEU A 102 -4.40 -15.43 14.27
N ASN A 103 -5.07 -15.92 13.23
CA ASN A 103 -6.51 -15.83 13.05
C ASN A 103 -7.06 -14.40 13.17
N ILE A 104 -6.38 -13.43 12.58
CA ILE A 104 -6.76 -12.01 12.55
C ILE A 104 -7.11 -11.55 11.13
N PRO A 105 -8.00 -10.55 10.95
CA PRO A 105 -8.29 -10.00 9.64
C PRO A 105 -7.12 -9.19 9.09
N ILE A 106 -6.95 -9.24 7.76
CA ILE A 106 -6.00 -8.43 7.01
C ILE A 106 -6.71 -7.35 6.20
N LEU A 107 -6.18 -6.12 6.23
CA LEU A 107 -6.51 -5.07 5.25
C LEU A 107 -5.37 -4.97 4.26
N TYR A 108 -5.68 -5.07 2.97
CA TYR A 108 -4.75 -4.92 1.87
C TYR A 108 -5.15 -3.72 0.99
N VAL A 109 -4.19 -2.86 0.68
CA VAL A 109 -4.39 -1.77 -0.26
C VAL A 109 -3.90 -2.19 -1.63
N SER A 110 -4.85 -2.46 -2.52
CA SER A 110 -4.65 -2.71 -3.94
C SER A 110 -4.71 -1.41 -4.75
N THR A 111 -4.96 -1.49 -6.04
CA THR A 111 -4.96 -0.33 -6.94
C THR A 111 -6.11 -0.42 -7.95
N ALA A 112 -6.71 0.72 -8.29
CA ALA A 112 -7.60 0.81 -9.45
C ALA A 112 -6.88 0.54 -10.79
N GLY A 113 -5.55 0.62 -10.81
CA GLY A 113 -4.72 0.29 -11.97
C GLY A 113 -4.76 -1.18 -12.39
N ILE A 114 -5.50 -2.05 -11.70
CA ILE A 114 -5.78 -3.42 -12.16
C ILE A 114 -6.71 -3.44 -13.39
N PHE A 115 -7.40 -2.34 -13.68
CA PHE A 115 -8.26 -2.20 -14.85
C PHE A 115 -7.52 -1.52 -16.00
N ASP A 116 -7.93 -1.85 -17.23
CA ASP A 116 -7.26 -1.43 -18.46
C ASP A 116 -7.71 -0.07 -19.02
N GLY A 117 -8.66 0.59 -18.40
CA GLY A 117 -9.18 1.90 -18.84
C GLY A 117 -10.07 1.88 -20.07
N ARG A 118 -10.56 0.71 -20.52
CA ARG A 118 -11.44 0.60 -21.69
C ARG A 118 -12.90 0.93 -21.40
N LYS A 119 -13.28 0.99 -20.13
CA LYS A 119 -14.62 1.37 -19.66
C LYS A 119 -14.54 2.72 -18.98
N ASP A 120 -15.60 3.52 -19.08
CA ASP A 120 -15.73 4.81 -18.39
C ASP A 120 -15.89 4.62 -16.87
N ILE A 121 -16.55 3.54 -16.45
CA ILE A 121 -16.82 3.21 -15.05
C ILE A 121 -16.54 1.72 -14.83
N TYR A 122 -15.81 1.41 -13.79
CA TYR A 122 -15.57 0.05 -13.31
C TYR A 122 -16.24 -0.17 -11.96
N ASP A 123 -16.73 -1.38 -11.74
CA ASP A 123 -17.25 -1.84 -10.45
C ASP A 123 -16.42 -3.03 -9.91
N ASP A 124 -16.77 -3.51 -8.72
CA ASP A 124 -16.02 -4.58 -8.05
C ASP A 124 -16.14 -5.95 -8.76
N TRP A 125 -17.09 -6.09 -9.67
CA TRP A 125 -17.36 -7.33 -10.42
C TRP A 125 -16.72 -7.34 -11.80
N ASP A 126 -16.16 -6.21 -12.22
CA ASP A 126 -15.48 -6.12 -13.51
C ASP A 126 -14.20 -6.96 -13.51
N GLN A 127 -13.97 -7.64 -14.64
CA GLN A 127 -12.78 -8.47 -14.81
C GLN A 127 -11.54 -7.61 -14.88
N PRO A 128 -10.57 -7.76 -13.95
CA PRO A 128 -9.30 -7.07 -14.04
C PRO A 128 -8.49 -7.45 -15.27
N ASN A 129 -7.81 -6.47 -15.87
CA ASN A 129 -6.87 -6.64 -16.97
C ASN A 129 -5.66 -5.71 -16.80
N PRO A 130 -4.76 -6.02 -15.81
CA PRO A 130 -3.62 -5.16 -15.50
C PRO A 130 -2.59 -5.15 -16.63
N LEU A 131 -2.18 -3.95 -17.07
CA LEU A 131 -1.33 -3.78 -18.25
C LEU A 131 0.18 -3.80 -17.93
N GLY A 132 0.63 -3.07 -16.90
CA GLY A 132 2.05 -2.96 -16.54
C GLY A 132 2.45 -3.83 -15.35
N HIS A 133 3.76 -3.95 -15.10
CA HIS A 133 4.29 -4.78 -14.00
C HIS A 133 3.84 -4.32 -12.62
N TYR A 134 3.72 -3.01 -12.39
CA TYR A 134 3.11 -2.50 -11.15
C TYR A 134 1.70 -3.07 -10.93
N ALA A 135 0.83 -2.89 -11.92
CA ALA A 135 -0.57 -3.31 -11.82
C ALA A 135 -0.68 -4.84 -11.68
N ARG A 136 0.11 -5.59 -12.47
CA ARG A 136 0.15 -7.06 -12.42
C ARG A 136 0.63 -7.57 -11.08
N SER A 137 1.72 -7.01 -10.52
CA SER A 137 2.23 -7.41 -9.21
C SER A 137 1.27 -7.08 -8.07
N LYS A 138 0.59 -5.93 -8.13
CA LYS A 138 -0.46 -5.57 -7.16
C LYS A 138 -1.67 -6.49 -7.26
N TYR A 139 -2.10 -6.81 -8.48
CA TYR A 139 -3.22 -7.71 -8.72
C TYR A 139 -2.91 -9.15 -8.28
N ALA A 140 -1.69 -9.64 -8.53
CA ALA A 140 -1.28 -10.95 -8.04
C ALA A 140 -1.35 -11.03 -6.50
N GLY A 141 -0.92 -9.99 -5.79
CA GLY A 141 -1.11 -9.89 -4.33
C GLY A 141 -2.57 -9.85 -3.92
N GLU A 142 -3.43 -9.13 -4.66
CA GLU A 142 -4.87 -9.06 -4.42
C GLU A 142 -5.53 -10.44 -4.55
N VAL A 143 -5.27 -11.15 -5.65
CA VAL A 143 -5.76 -12.52 -5.88
C VAL A 143 -5.31 -13.45 -4.76
N PHE A 144 -4.06 -13.31 -4.29
CA PHE A 144 -3.59 -14.13 -3.18
C PHE A 144 -4.34 -13.84 -1.88
N VAL A 145 -4.60 -12.57 -1.56
CA VAL A 145 -5.41 -12.17 -0.39
C VAL A 145 -6.81 -12.75 -0.51
N GLU A 146 -7.48 -12.59 -1.65
CA GLU A 146 -8.84 -13.04 -1.89
C GLU A 146 -8.97 -14.57 -1.74
N THR A 147 -8.01 -15.32 -2.30
CA THR A 147 -8.09 -16.79 -2.36
C THR A 147 -7.59 -17.47 -1.09
N ASN A 148 -6.69 -16.85 -0.33
CA ASN A 148 -6.00 -17.50 0.78
C ASN A 148 -6.29 -16.88 2.16
N SER A 149 -6.87 -15.68 2.25
CA SER A 149 -7.20 -15.07 3.54
C SER A 149 -8.55 -15.56 4.05
N ARG A 150 -8.61 -15.86 5.35
CA ARG A 150 -9.88 -16.22 6.00
C ARG A 150 -10.80 -15.03 6.22
N ARG A 151 -10.22 -13.89 6.55
CA ARG A 151 -10.93 -12.61 6.79
C ARG A 151 -10.10 -11.48 6.23
N TYR A 152 -10.64 -10.75 5.29
CA TYR A 152 -9.91 -9.69 4.61
C TYR A 152 -10.79 -8.51 4.23
N LEU A 153 -10.15 -7.38 4.01
CA LEU A 153 -10.68 -6.22 3.30
C LEU A 153 -9.65 -5.78 2.25
N ILE A 154 -10.06 -5.70 1.01
CA ILE A 154 -9.26 -5.19 -0.11
C ILE A 154 -9.78 -3.81 -0.46
N CYS A 155 -8.87 -2.80 -0.46
CA CYS A 155 -9.19 -1.44 -0.84
C CYS A 155 -8.43 -1.11 -2.14
N ARG A 156 -9.13 -1.01 -3.28
CA ARG A 156 -8.55 -0.61 -4.55
C ARG A 156 -8.42 0.91 -4.58
N ALA A 157 -7.20 1.41 -4.35
CA ALA A 157 -6.94 2.85 -4.33
C ALA A 157 -6.79 3.40 -5.74
N GLY A 158 -7.46 4.51 -6.02
CA GLY A 158 -7.27 5.31 -7.22
C GLY A 158 -6.15 6.34 -7.06
N TRP A 159 -6.33 7.54 -7.59
CA TRP A 159 -5.39 8.63 -7.42
C TRP A 159 -5.41 9.15 -5.99
N MET A 160 -4.33 8.93 -5.28
CA MET A 160 -4.16 9.44 -3.92
C MET A 160 -3.26 10.66 -3.93
N MET A 161 -3.63 11.67 -3.13
CA MET A 161 -2.91 12.93 -2.97
C MET A 161 -2.82 13.29 -1.50
N GLY A 162 -1.70 13.94 -1.08
CA GLY A 162 -1.53 14.37 0.31
C GLY A 162 -0.17 13.99 0.91
N GLY A 163 -0.03 14.10 2.23
CA GLY A 163 1.23 13.80 2.93
C GLY A 163 2.34 14.84 2.77
N GLY A 164 2.06 15.95 2.05
CA GLY A 164 3.02 17.02 1.81
C GLY A 164 4.12 16.67 0.78
N PRO A 165 5.02 17.63 0.47
CA PRO A 165 6.00 17.49 -0.61
C PRO A 165 7.04 16.38 -0.38
N GLU A 166 7.27 15.97 0.86
CA GLU A 166 8.23 14.91 1.19
C GLU A 166 7.70 13.52 0.83
N LYS A 167 6.39 13.31 0.95
CA LYS A 167 5.73 12.00 0.75
C LYS A 167 4.95 11.91 -0.55
N ASP A 168 4.31 13.01 -1.00
CA ASP A 168 3.63 13.09 -2.29
C ASP A 168 4.62 13.42 -3.40
N LYS A 169 5.10 12.41 -4.10
CA LYS A 169 6.00 12.55 -5.27
C LYS A 169 5.24 12.38 -6.59
N LYS A 170 3.91 12.50 -6.57
CA LYS A 170 3.04 12.20 -7.71
C LYS A 170 2.63 13.47 -8.47
N PHE A 171 1.55 13.38 -9.22
CA PHE A 171 1.10 14.35 -10.22
C PHE A 171 1.04 15.79 -9.70
N ILE A 172 0.34 16.02 -8.59
CA ILE A 172 0.16 17.39 -8.06
C ILE A 172 1.49 18.03 -7.66
N GLN A 173 2.36 17.29 -6.97
CA GLN A 173 3.66 17.82 -6.55
C GLN A 173 4.60 18.05 -7.74
N LYS A 174 4.54 17.19 -8.77
CA LYS A 174 5.31 17.41 -10.01
C LYS A 174 4.88 18.72 -10.71
N ILE A 175 3.57 18.99 -10.78
CA ILE A 175 3.04 20.24 -11.33
C ILE A 175 3.46 21.44 -10.46
N MET A 176 3.26 21.35 -9.16
CA MET A 176 3.64 22.44 -8.23
C MET A 176 5.13 22.76 -8.28
N ALA A 177 5.98 21.75 -8.42
CA ALA A 177 7.42 21.95 -8.59
C ALA A 177 7.76 22.69 -9.90
N GLN A 178 7.12 22.34 -11.01
CA GLN A 178 7.32 23.03 -12.29
C GLN A 178 6.89 24.51 -12.19
N LEU A 179 5.73 24.78 -11.60
CA LEU A 179 5.24 26.16 -11.40
C LEU A 179 6.16 26.97 -10.48
N LYS A 180 6.65 26.37 -9.39
CA LYS A 180 7.62 27.01 -8.47
C LYS A 180 8.95 27.34 -9.15
N ASN A 181 9.36 26.51 -10.13
CA ASN A 181 10.57 26.73 -10.93
C ASN A 181 10.36 27.76 -12.04
N GLY A 182 9.20 28.41 -12.11
CA GLY A 182 8.91 29.49 -13.07
C GLY A 182 8.44 29.03 -14.44
N ASN A 183 8.14 27.73 -14.61
CA ASN A 183 7.58 27.23 -15.86
C ASN A 183 6.18 27.82 -16.06
N ARG A 184 5.97 28.46 -17.21
CA ARG A 184 4.67 29.05 -17.59
C ARG A 184 3.84 28.13 -18.49
N GLU A 185 4.46 27.09 -19.02
CA GLU A 185 3.82 26.05 -19.85
C GLU A 185 4.03 24.69 -19.19
N LEU A 186 2.97 23.91 -19.13
CA LEU A 186 2.97 22.57 -18.55
C LEU A 186 2.55 21.58 -19.64
N PHE A 187 3.39 20.57 -19.86
CA PHE A 187 3.07 19.44 -20.73
C PHE A 187 2.52 18.30 -19.87
N ILE A 188 1.25 18.01 -20.06
CA ILE A 188 0.53 17.00 -19.27
C ILE A 188 0.03 15.92 -20.22
N VAL A 189 0.28 14.66 -19.91
CA VAL A 189 -0.30 13.52 -20.65
C VAL A 189 -1.82 13.53 -20.49
N ASN A 190 -2.54 13.22 -21.56
CA ASN A 190 -4.01 13.20 -21.59
C ASN A 190 -4.60 11.80 -21.79
N ASP A 191 -3.77 10.77 -21.75
CA ASP A 191 -4.11 9.36 -21.94
C ASP A 191 -4.32 8.59 -20.62
N LYS A 192 -4.14 9.26 -19.48
CA LYS A 192 -4.42 8.71 -18.14
C LYS A 192 -5.64 9.39 -17.54
N LEU A 193 -6.74 8.68 -17.57
CA LEU A 193 -7.97 9.04 -16.87
C LEU A 193 -7.96 8.43 -15.46
N GLY A 194 -8.44 9.17 -14.46
CA GLY A 194 -8.46 8.73 -13.06
C GLY A 194 -9.69 9.24 -12.33
#